data_d6b8323b679f7380991927c23c967bb0
#
_entry.id   d6b8323b679f7380991927c23c967bb0
#
_cell.length_a   1.000
_cell.length_b   1.000
_cell.length_c   1.000
_cell.angle_alpha   90.00
_cell.angle_beta   90.00
_cell.angle_gamma   90.00
#
_symmetry.space_group_name_H-M   'P 1'
#
loop_
_entity.id
_entity.type
_entity.pdbx_description
1 polymer ?
#
loop_
_entity_poly.entity_id
_entity_poly.type
_entity_poly.pdbx_seq_one_letter_code
_entity_poly.pdbx_strand_id
1 'polypeptide(L)'
;LNIIKELLVLIVIFILLSLNEPIVSFSVFFCLVVVVLIFMRITRKEIISRGEIVEDVKQSQLKTINHSLGSIRETKILNREKYLTNIFKFQINEMEKHNFFMYFLSQTPRLFLEFIAIFAVSIIAIIFVLMDLTSEQILPIISLLAVCSIRLIPAFNLIISSLSTRRFALASLKIISNALKNTPIEKKFQKNDALKKDIKKNFFIDKIILDNVTFVHENSNTKILE
;
A
#
# COMPACT_ATOMS: atom_id res chain seq x y z
N LEU A 1 -1.29 -3.54 13.11
CA LEU A 1 -1.51 -3.20 14.52
C LEU A 1 -2.35 -1.92 14.66
N ASN A 2 -2.00 -0.83 13.94
CA ASN A 2 -2.69 0.46 14.06
C ASN A 2 -4.19 0.40 13.72
N ILE A 3 -4.59 -0.37 12.71
CA ILE A 3 -6.01 -0.51 12.33
C ILE A 3 -6.81 -1.15 13.47
N ILE A 4 -6.27 -2.20 14.09
CA ILE A 4 -6.94 -2.91 15.20
C ILE A 4 -7.11 -1.97 16.39
N LYS A 5 -6.06 -1.20 16.72
CA LYS A 5 -6.11 -0.20 17.79
C LYS A 5 -7.22 0.83 17.56
N GLU A 6 -7.28 1.42 16.36
CA GLU A 6 -8.27 2.44 16.05
C GLU A 6 -9.70 1.87 15.99
N LEU A 7 -9.84 0.62 15.57
CA LEU A 7 -11.12 -0.06 15.53
C LEU A 7 -11.66 -0.29 16.97
N LEU A 8 -10.79 -0.68 17.91
CA LEU A 8 -11.15 -0.77 19.33
C LEU A 8 -11.56 0.59 19.89
N VAL A 9 -10.82 1.66 19.57
CA VAL A 9 -11.16 3.02 20.00
C VAL A 9 -12.54 3.43 19.47
N LEU A 10 -12.85 3.16 18.20
CA LEU A 10 -14.15 3.45 17.61
C LEU A 10 -15.29 2.70 18.34
N ILE A 11 -15.09 1.42 18.67
CA ILE A 11 -16.07 0.61 19.39
C ILE A 11 -16.32 1.21 20.78
N VAL A 12 -15.28 1.57 21.52
CA VAL A 12 -15.42 2.15 22.88
C VAL A 12 -16.17 3.48 22.82
N ILE A 13 -15.82 4.36 21.88
CA ILE A 13 -16.50 5.65 21.72
C ILE A 13 -17.97 5.45 21.31
N PHE A 14 -18.24 4.50 20.41
CA PHE A 14 -19.61 4.17 20.00
C PHE A 14 -20.46 3.69 21.17
N ILE A 15 -19.93 2.80 22.02
CA ILE A 15 -20.62 2.32 23.23
C ILE A 15 -20.89 3.49 24.18
N LEU A 16 -19.88 4.34 24.44
CA LEU A 16 -20.02 5.50 25.33
C LEU A 16 -21.10 6.47 24.85
N LEU A 17 -21.12 6.80 23.56
CA LEU A 17 -22.13 7.64 22.96
C LEU A 17 -23.52 7.00 23.01
N SER A 18 -23.60 5.70 22.72
CA SER A 18 -24.87 4.96 22.68
C SER A 18 -25.53 4.84 24.05
N LEU A 19 -24.77 4.86 25.14
CA LEU A 19 -25.30 4.85 26.51
C LEU A 19 -25.97 6.18 26.90
N ASN A 20 -25.49 7.31 26.34
CA ASN A 20 -26.04 8.63 26.65
C ASN A 20 -27.17 9.00 25.68
N GLU A 21 -26.93 8.93 24.38
CA GLU A 21 -27.86 9.34 23.32
C GLU A 21 -27.86 8.31 22.18
N PRO A 22 -28.68 7.24 22.26
CA PRO A 22 -28.61 6.13 21.30
C PRO A 22 -28.98 6.57 19.88
N ILE A 23 -30.05 7.35 19.69
CA ILE A 23 -30.54 7.75 18.36
C ILE A 23 -29.51 8.62 17.64
N VAL A 24 -28.94 9.61 18.35
CA VAL A 24 -27.93 10.53 17.82
C VAL A 24 -26.65 9.76 17.46
N SER A 25 -26.23 8.86 18.35
CA SER A 25 -25.03 8.04 18.16
C SER A 25 -25.09 7.15 16.92
N PHE A 26 -26.21 6.43 16.76
CA PHE A 26 -26.41 5.59 15.56
C PHE A 26 -26.45 6.40 14.28
N SER A 27 -27.13 7.55 14.28
CA SER A 27 -27.23 8.43 13.12
C SER A 27 -25.87 8.97 12.69
N VAL A 28 -25.09 9.53 13.62
CA VAL A 28 -23.76 10.09 13.33
C VAL A 28 -22.80 9.00 12.89
N PHE A 29 -22.73 7.87 13.60
CA PHE A 29 -21.82 6.79 13.26
C PHE A 29 -22.16 6.16 11.91
N PHE A 30 -23.44 5.93 11.62
CA PHE A 30 -23.92 5.44 10.33
C PHE A 30 -23.53 6.38 9.19
N CYS A 31 -23.76 7.70 9.36
CA CYS A 31 -23.37 8.70 8.38
C CYS A 31 -21.86 8.66 8.08
N LEU A 32 -21.01 8.62 9.12
CA LEU A 32 -19.56 8.55 8.96
C LEU A 32 -19.12 7.26 8.25
N VAL A 33 -19.69 6.10 8.61
CA VAL A 33 -19.38 4.83 7.96
C VAL A 33 -19.77 4.86 6.48
N VAL A 34 -20.95 5.37 6.14
CA VAL A 34 -21.42 5.49 4.76
C VAL A 34 -20.46 6.36 3.93
N VAL A 35 -20.07 7.52 4.46
CA VAL A 35 -19.13 8.42 3.79
C VAL A 35 -17.79 7.73 3.53
N VAL A 36 -17.24 7.01 4.53
CA VAL A 36 -16.01 6.25 4.40
C VAL A 36 -16.12 5.18 3.32
N LEU A 37 -17.20 4.42 3.30
CA LEU A 37 -17.43 3.37 2.30
C LEU A 37 -17.54 3.93 0.89
N ILE A 38 -18.26 5.03 0.70
CA ILE A 38 -18.40 5.72 -0.59
C ILE A 38 -17.04 6.20 -1.05
N PHE A 39 -16.28 6.89 -0.20
CA PHE A 39 -14.93 7.37 -0.52
C PHE A 39 -14.00 6.22 -0.95
N MET A 40 -13.99 5.14 -0.17
CA MET A 40 -13.17 3.97 -0.46
C MET A 40 -13.56 3.26 -1.76
N ARG A 41 -14.85 3.29 -2.13
CA ARG A 41 -15.32 2.69 -3.37
C ARG A 41 -14.92 3.52 -4.60
N ILE A 42 -15.06 4.84 -4.51
CA ILE A 42 -14.73 5.77 -5.59
C ILE A 42 -13.21 5.75 -5.88
N THR A 43 -12.39 5.81 -4.83
CA THR A 43 -10.93 5.95 -4.99
C THR A 43 -10.19 4.64 -5.27
N ARG A 44 -10.86 3.49 -5.11
CA ARG A 44 -10.23 2.16 -5.20
C ARG A 44 -9.47 1.92 -6.51
N LYS A 45 -10.12 2.21 -7.65
CA LYS A 45 -9.54 1.95 -8.99
C LYS A 45 -8.30 2.80 -9.23
N GLU A 46 -8.40 4.09 -8.92
CA GLU A 46 -7.30 5.05 -9.08
C GLU A 46 -6.09 4.68 -8.23
N ILE A 47 -6.31 4.30 -6.97
CA ILE A 47 -5.24 3.90 -6.06
C ILE A 47 -4.46 2.70 -6.60
N ILE A 48 -5.15 1.66 -7.06
CA ILE A 48 -4.51 0.43 -7.56
C ILE A 48 -3.76 0.73 -8.85
N SER A 49 -4.39 1.42 -9.82
CA SER A 49 -3.75 1.76 -11.10
C SER A 49 -2.49 2.60 -10.92
N ARG A 50 -2.52 3.60 -10.06
CA ARG A 50 -1.34 4.43 -9.78
C ARG A 50 -0.25 3.64 -9.05
N GLY A 51 -0.63 2.69 -8.20
CA GLY A 51 0.32 1.77 -7.59
C GLY A 51 1.06 0.92 -8.61
N GLU A 52 0.38 0.42 -9.63
CA GLU A 52 0.99 -0.34 -10.73
C GLU A 52 1.97 0.52 -11.53
N ILE A 53 1.60 1.75 -11.88
CA ILE A 53 2.48 2.69 -12.59
C ILE A 53 3.76 2.99 -11.77
N VAL A 54 3.60 3.27 -10.48
CA VAL A 54 4.76 3.55 -9.61
C VAL A 54 5.70 2.37 -9.55
N GLU A 55 5.18 1.15 -9.52
CA GLU A 55 6.01 -0.06 -9.47
C GLU A 55 6.76 -0.28 -10.79
N ASP A 56 6.13 -0.06 -11.94
CA ASP A 56 6.76 -0.15 -13.26
C ASP A 56 7.87 0.90 -13.41
N VAL A 57 7.62 2.12 -12.94
CA VAL A 57 8.63 3.19 -12.96
C VAL A 57 9.80 2.85 -12.03
N LYS A 58 9.57 2.28 -10.86
CA LYS A 58 10.64 1.81 -9.95
C LYS A 58 11.52 0.74 -10.59
N GLN A 59 10.91 -0.22 -11.29
CA GLN A 59 11.67 -1.23 -12.02
C GLN A 59 12.55 -0.60 -13.12
N SER A 60 11.99 0.36 -13.85
CA SER A 60 12.74 1.11 -14.86
C SER A 60 13.88 1.92 -14.26
N GLN A 61 13.67 2.55 -13.11
CA GLN A 61 14.73 3.26 -12.37
C GLN A 61 15.85 2.32 -11.95
N LEU A 62 15.52 1.15 -11.39
CA LEU A 62 16.53 0.14 -11.03
C LEU A 62 17.34 -0.33 -12.23
N LYS A 63 16.69 -0.56 -13.37
CA LYS A 63 17.39 -0.89 -14.63
C LYS A 63 18.32 0.25 -15.06
N THR A 64 17.84 1.49 -15.06
CA THR A 64 18.64 2.67 -15.42
C THR A 64 19.86 2.80 -14.51
N ILE A 65 19.70 2.63 -13.19
CA ILE A 65 20.82 2.68 -12.24
C ILE A 65 21.83 1.57 -12.52
N ASN A 66 21.37 0.33 -12.64
CA ASN A 66 22.24 -0.81 -12.88
C ASN A 66 23.02 -0.68 -14.20
N HIS A 67 22.37 -0.24 -15.28
CA HIS A 67 23.03 0.02 -16.54
C HIS A 67 24.03 1.18 -16.44
N SER A 68 23.65 2.28 -15.80
CA SER A 68 24.51 3.46 -15.68
C SER A 68 25.75 3.20 -14.83
N LEU A 69 25.61 2.45 -13.73
CA LEU A 69 26.73 2.09 -12.86
C LEU A 69 27.56 0.94 -13.44
N GLY A 70 26.92 -0.04 -14.08
CA GLY A 70 27.59 -1.16 -14.71
C GLY A 70 28.48 -0.74 -15.90
N SER A 71 28.04 0.29 -16.64
CA SER A 71 28.75 0.84 -17.79
C SER A 71 29.33 2.24 -17.54
N ILE A 72 29.78 2.51 -16.32
CA ILE A 72 30.25 3.86 -15.93
C ILE A 72 31.46 4.32 -16.75
N ARG A 73 32.37 3.41 -17.13
CA ARG A 73 33.54 3.73 -17.93
C ARG A 73 33.17 4.18 -19.33
N GLU A 74 32.28 3.43 -19.99
CA GLU A 74 31.74 3.73 -21.31
C GLU A 74 30.94 5.03 -21.30
N THR A 75 30.11 5.24 -20.27
CA THR A 75 29.37 6.47 -20.06
C THR A 75 30.28 7.70 -19.98
N LYS A 76 31.40 7.57 -19.26
CA LYS A 76 32.42 8.63 -19.13
C LYS A 76 33.16 8.89 -20.45
N ILE A 77 33.58 7.85 -21.14
CA ILE A 77 34.28 7.97 -22.41
C ILE A 77 33.39 8.63 -23.48
N LEU A 78 32.08 8.26 -23.50
CA LEU A 78 31.12 8.79 -24.46
C LEU A 78 30.51 10.13 -24.04
N ASN A 79 30.83 10.66 -22.86
CA ASN A 79 30.32 11.89 -22.29
C ASN A 79 28.75 11.90 -22.24
N ARG A 80 28.15 10.78 -21.84
CA ARG A 80 26.68 10.55 -21.84
C ARG A 80 26.01 10.69 -20.48
N GLU A 81 26.68 11.24 -19.48
CA GLU A 81 26.14 11.39 -18.11
C GLU A 81 24.85 12.22 -18.08
N LYS A 82 24.82 13.32 -18.86
CA LYS A 82 23.60 14.18 -18.94
C LYS A 82 22.41 13.42 -19.49
N TYR A 83 22.62 12.55 -20.46
CA TYR A 83 21.54 11.75 -21.03
C TYR A 83 20.93 10.79 -20.00
N LEU A 84 21.78 10.03 -19.28
CA LEU A 84 21.34 9.10 -18.25
C LEU A 84 20.68 9.83 -17.07
N THR A 85 21.24 10.97 -16.66
CA THR A 85 20.64 11.81 -15.62
C THR A 85 19.27 12.34 -16.02
N ASN A 86 19.08 12.73 -17.27
CA ASN A 86 17.79 13.23 -17.75
C ASN A 86 16.74 12.12 -17.80
N ILE A 87 17.09 10.89 -18.21
CA ILE A 87 16.20 9.73 -18.16
C ILE A 87 15.77 9.49 -16.71
N PHE A 88 16.72 9.45 -15.80
CA PHE A 88 16.44 9.21 -14.38
C PHE A 88 15.57 10.30 -13.76
N LYS A 89 15.84 11.58 -14.07
CA LYS A 89 14.98 12.69 -13.65
C LYS A 89 13.56 12.58 -14.18
N PHE A 90 13.40 12.19 -15.44
CA PHE A 90 12.06 11.95 -16.00
C PHE A 90 11.31 10.85 -15.24
N GLN A 91 11.99 9.73 -14.95
CA GLN A 91 11.42 8.62 -14.18
C GLN A 91 11.05 9.05 -12.75
N ILE A 92 11.89 9.85 -12.08
CA ILE A 92 11.57 10.41 -10.75
C ILE A 92 10.32 11.28 -10.84
N ASN A 93 10.27 12.20 -11.79
CA ASN A 93 9.13 13.11 -11.92
C ASN A 93 7.82 12.36 -12.16
N GLU A 94 7.83 11.29 -12.97
CA GLU A 94 6.66 10.45 -13.17
C GLU A 94 6.25 9.73 -11.88
N MET A 95 7.19 9.17 -11.15
CA MET A 95 6.92 8.52 -9.87
C MET A 95 6.33 9.51 -8.85
N GLU A 96 6.92 10.71 -8.75
CA GLU A 96 6.50 11.73 -7.79
C GLU A 96 5.09 12.27 -8.05
N LYS A 97 4.65 12.39 -9.31
CA LYS A 97 3.27 12.75 -9.64
C LYS A 97 2.26 11.78 -9.01
N HIS A 98 2.53 10.48 -9.10
CA HIS A 98 1.65 9.44 -8.56
C HIS A 98 1.74 9.35 -7.04
N ASN A 99 2.93 9.53 -6.46
CA ASN A 99 3.13 9.58 -5.02
C ASN A 99 2.44 10.81 -4.41
N PHE A 100 2.56 11.98 -5.04
CA PHE A 100 1.87 13.20 -4.62
C PHE A 100 0.35 13.03 -4.60
N PHE A 101 -0.20 12.41 -5.66
CA PHE A 101 -1.63 12.10 -5.68
C PHE A 101 -2.03 11.19 -4.52
N MET A 102 -1.23 10.15 -4.24
CA MET A 102 -1.48 9.26 -3.09
C MET A 102 -1.42 10.00 -1.76
N TYR A 103 -0.44 10.89 -1.60
CA TYR A 103 -0.33 11.73 -0.40
C TYR A 103 -1.56 12.63 -0.25
N PHE A 104 -1.94 13.34 -1.30
CA PHE A 104 -3.14 14.17 -1.32
C PHE A 104 -4.39 13.35 -0.96
N LEU A 105 -4.57 12.20 -1.60
CA LEU A 105 -5.72 11.33 -1.37
C LEU A 105 -5.77 10.78 0.06
N SER A 106 -4.63 10.61 0.71
CA SER A 106 -4.56 10.16 2.11
C SER A 106 -5.00 11.24 3.12
N GLN A 107 -4.88 12.52 2.78
CA GLN A 107 -5.28 13.64 3.62
C GLN A 107 -6.71 14.11 3.37
N THR A 108 -7.19 13.93 2.15
CA THR A 108 -8.53 14.37 1.71
C THR A 108 -9.68 13.85 2.59
N PRO A 109 -9.71 12.56 3.03
CA PRO A 109 -10.79 12.06 3.87
C PRO A 109 -10.96 12.82 5.17
N ARG A 110 -9.86 13.27 5.77
CA ARG A 110 -9.89 14.02 7.03
C ARG A 110 -10.70 15.30 6.88
N LEU A 111 -10.45 16.08 5.82
CA LEU A 111 -11.16 17.35 5.59
C LEU A 111 -12.66 17.12 5.39
N PHE A 112 -13.03 16.08 4.64
CA PHE A 112 -14.43 15.72 4.45
C PHE A 112 -15.11 15.30 5.76
N LEU A 113 -14.42 14.50 6.57
CA LEU A 113 -14.96 14.05 7.86
C LEU A 113 -15.11 15.21 8.84
N GLU A 114 -14.15 16.14 8.89
CA GLU A 114 -14.24 17.36 9.70
C GLU A 114 -15.44 18.22 9.28
N PHE A 115 -15.62 18.45 7.98
CA PHE A 115 -16.76 19.22 7.46
C PHE A 115 -18.09 18.55 7.82
N ILE A 116 -18.23 17.23 7.60
CA ILE A 116 -19.45 16.49 7.90
C ILE A 116 -19.73 16.48 9.40
N ALA A 117 -18.72 16.34 10.26
CA ALA A 117 -18.89 16.37 11.70
C ALA A 117 -19.41 17.73 12.19
N ILE A 118 -18.81 18.82 11.72
CA ILE A 118 -19.28 20.19 12.07
C ILE A 118 -20.71 20.39 11.60
N PHE A 119 -21.03 19.98 10.37
CA PHE A 119 -22.35 20.09 9.79
C PHE A 119 -23.40 19.27 10.56
N ALA A 120 -23.05 18.04 10.94
CA ALA A 120 -23.92 17.17 11.75
C ALA A 120 -24.20 17.77 13.13
N VAL A 121 -23.18 18.25 13.83
CA VAL A 121 -23.33 18.91 15.14
C VAL A 121 -24.21 20.15 15.01
N SER A 122 -24.03 20.95 13.96
CA SER A 122 -24.86 22.16 13.72
C SER A 122 -26.32 21.81 13.48
N ILE A 123 -26.60 20.77 12.68
CA ILE A 123 -27.98 20.31 12.43
C ILE A 123 -28.62 19.82 13.74
N ILE A 124 -27.91 19.02 14.51
CA ILE A 124 -28.40 18.50 15.79
C ILE A 124 -28.73 19.66 16.74
N ALA A 125 -27.85 20.67 16.82
CA ALA A 125 -28.07 21.86 17.61
C ALA A 125 -29.36 22.61 17.19
N ILE A 126 -29.56 22.78 15.87
CA ILE A 126 -30.77 23.42 15.34
C ILE A 126 -32.02 22.62 15.69
N ILE A 127 -31.98 21.30 15.53
CA ILE A 127 -33.14 20.42 15.86
C ILE A 127 -33.48 20.54 17.33
N PHE A 128 -32.52 20.55 18.24
CA PHE A 128 -32.73 20.66 19.67
C PHE A 128 -33.34 22.02 20.07
N VAL A 129 -32.91 23.09 19.42
CA VAL A 129 -33.53 24.41 19.62
C VAL A 129 -34.98 24.44 19.13
N LEU A 130 -35.27 23.79 17.99
CA LEU A 130 -36.65 23.72 17.47
C LEU A 130 -37.55 22.81 18.31
N MET A 131 -36.99 21.91 19.12
CA MET A 131 -37.74 21.07 20.08
C MET A 131 -37.92 21.76 21.44
N ASP A 132 -37.63 23.07 21.57
CA ASP A 132 -37.73 23.86 22.79
C ASP A 132 -36.98 23.26 24.00
N LEU A 133 -35.89 22.53 23.75
CA LEU A 133 -35.04 21.99 24.82
C LEU A 133 -34.28 23.13 25.52
N THR A 134 -34.17 23.02 26.85
CA THR A 134 -33.43 24.02 27.62
C THR A 134 -31.93 23.97 27.35
N SER A 135 -31.26 25.12 27.45
CA SER A 135 -29.79 25.22 27.25
C SER A 135 -29.01 24.27 28.16
N GLU A 136 -29.54 23.96 29.35
CA GLU A 136 -28.92 23.00 30.28
C GLU A 136 -28.93 21.56 29.76
N GLN A 137 -29.88 21.20 28.91
CA GLN A 137 -29.98 19.89 28.27
C GLN A 137 -29.14 19.80 26.99
N ILE A 138 -29.12 20.87 26.21
CA ILE A 138 -28.41 20.92 24.91
C ILE A 138 -26.88 20.95 25.07
N LEU A 139 -26.38 21.73 26.03
CA LEU A 139 -24.95 21.99 26.20
C LEU A 139 -24.13 20.72 26.47
N PRO A 140 -24.57 19.79 27.36
CA PRO A 140 -23.83 18.53 27.59
C PRO A 140 -23.76 17.64 26.34
N ILE A 141 -24.84 17.57 25.56
CA ILE A 141 -24.91 16.71 24.38
C ILE A 141 -23.97 17.24 23.28
N ILE A 142 -24.02 18.56 23.02
CA ILE A 142 -23.13 19.18 22.01
C ILE A 142 -21.65 19.04 22.43
N SER A 143 -21.35 19.28 23.71
CA SER A 143 -19.98 19.14 24.22
C SER A 143 -19.47 17.70 24.12
N LEU A 144 -20.30 16.71 24.43
CA LEU A 144 -19.98 15.30 24.28
C LEU A 144 -19.70 14.95 22.80
N LEU A 145 -20.56 15.39 21.87
CA LEU A 145 -20.38 15.18 20.45
C LEU A 145 -19.11 15.84 19.90
N ALA A 146 -18.82 17.07 20.36
CA ALA A 146 -17.59 17.76 19.98
C ALA A 146 -16.32 17.02 20.44
N VAL A 147 -16.28 16.59 21.70
CA VAL A 147 -15.16 15.83 22.25
C VAL A 147 -14.99 14.49 21.52
N CYS A 148 -16.09 13.78 21.28
CA CYS A 148 -16.04 12.52 20.53
C CYS A 148 -15.56 12.72 19.08
N SER A 149 -15.98 13.80 18.42
CA SER A 149 -15.56 14.12 17.04
C SER A 149 -14.04 14.32 16.93
N ILE A 150 -13.41 14.97 17.90
CA ILE A 150 -11.95 15.15 17.96
C ILE A 150 -11.22 13.80 17.92
N ARG A 151 -11.83 12.74 18.42
CA ARG A 151 -11.21 11.39 18.45
C ARG A 151 -11.68 10.51 17.29
N LEU A 152 -12.94 10.63 16.86
CA LEU A 152 -13.49 9.82 15.77
C LEU A 152 -12.82 10.15 14.41
N ILE A 153 -12.66 11.44 14.11
CA ILE A 153 -12.11 11.89 12.83
C ILE A 153 -10.70 11.32 12.56
N PRO A 154 -9.71 11.45 13.48
CA PRO A 154 -8.41 10.84 13.30
C PRO A 154 -8.45 9.32 13.19
N ALA A 155 -9.30 8.64 13.94
CA ALA A 155 -9.45 7.18 13.89
C ALA A 155 -9.94 6.71 12.52
N PHE A 156 -10.99 7.32 11.97
CA PHE A 156 -11.47 7.02 10.63
C PHE A 156 -10.43 7.35 9.56
N ASN A 157 -9.78 8.52 9.66
CA ASN A 157 -8.75 8.91 8.71
C ASN A 157 -7.59 7.91 8.68
N LEU A 158 -7.13 7.43 9.83
CA LEU A 158 -6.05 6.46 9.92
C LEU A 158 -6.44 5.11 9.32
N ILE A 159 -7.68 4.66 9.50
CA ILE A 159 -8.20 3.45 8.87
C ILE A 159 -8.23 3.61 7.34
N ILE A 160 -8.78 4.71 6.82
CA ILE A 160 -8.85 4.98 5.38
C ILE A 160 -7.45 5.04 4.77
N SER A 161 -6.54 5.80 5.37
CA SER A 161 -5.15 5.96 4.93
C SER A 161 -4.42 4.62 4.91
N SER A 162 -4.53 3.82 5.97
CA SER A 162 -3.90 2.49 6.05
C SER A 162 -4.43 1.53 4.99
N LEU A 163 -5.74 1.53 4.72
CA LEU A 163 -6.33 0.69 3.69
C LEU A 163 -5.96 1.17 2.28
N SER A 164 -5.85 2.48 2.07
CA SER A 164 -5.40 3.08 0.80
C SER A 164 -3.93 2.74 0.51
N THR A 165 -3.06 2.89 1.49
CA THR A 165 -1.64 2.50 1.39
C THR A 165 -1.49 1.01 1.10
N ARG A 166 -2.27 0.14 1.75
CA ARG A 166 -2.28 -1.29 1.46
C ARG A 166 -2.69 -1.58 0.01
N ARG A 167 -3.73 -0.91 -0.49
CA ARG A 167 -4.19 -1.07 -1.88
C ARG A 167 -3.13 -0.61 -2.88
N PHE A 168 -2.47 0.51 -2.60
CA PHE A 168 -1.39 1.03 -3.42
C PHE A 168 -0.21 0.05 -3.52
N ALA A 169 0.14 -0.61 -2.40
CA ALA A 169 1.21 -1.61 -2.33
C ALA A 169 0.84 -2.98 -2.94
N LEU A 170 -0.42 -3.22 -3.35
CA LEU A 170 -0.83 -4.50 -3.94
C LEU A 170 -0.06 -4.84 -5.23
N ALA A 171 0.34 -3.84 -6.01
CA ALA A 171 1.15 -4.04 -7.21
C ALA A 171 2.48 -4.73 -6.88
N SER A 172 3.23 -4.21 -5.90
CA SER A 172 4.49 -4.81 -5.45
C SER A 172 4.29 -6.22 -4.91
N LEU A 173 3.22 -6.45 -4.13
CA LEU A 173 2.90 -7.79 -3.61
C LEU A 173 2.61 -8.80 -4.72
N LYS A 174 1.91 -8.38 -5.78
CA LYS A 174 1.60 -9.22 -6.94
C LYS A 174 2.87 -9.67 -7.67
N ILE A 175 3.82 -8.76 -7.87
CA ILE A 175 5.10 -9.06 -8.51
C ILE A 175 5.90 -10.07 -7.68
N ILE A 176 6.04 -9.83 -6.37
CA ILE A 176 6.76 -10.75 -5.48
C ILE A 176 6.09 -12.12 -5.44
N SER A 177 4.75 -12.16 -5.33
CA SER A 177 4.00 -13.42 -5.33
C SER A 177 4.19 -14.21 -6.61
N ASN A 178 4.19 -13.54 -7.78
CA ASN A 178 4.41 -14.20 -9.06
C ASN A 178 5.86 -14.70 -9.19
N ALA A 179 6.84 -13.90 -8.75
CA ALA A 179 8.24 -14.32 -8.74
C ALA A 179 8.44 -15.57 -7.87
N LEU A 180 7.85 -15.59 -6.66
CA LEU A 180 7.94 -16.76 -5.77
C LEU A 180 7.24 -18.00 -6.33
N LYS A 181 6.12 -17.85 -7.04
CA LYS A 181 5.42 -18.96 -7.67
C LYS A 181 6.19 -19.55 -8.84
N ASN A 182 6.86 -18.70 -9.60
CA ASN A 182 7.61 -19.09 -10.80
C ASN A 182 9.05 -19.50 -10.50
N THR A 183 9.55 -19.21 -9.30
CA THR A 183 10.86 -19.70 -8.88
C THR A 183 10.71 -21.17 -8.47
N PRO A 184 11.38 -22.12 -9.15
CA PRO A 184 11.39 -23.51 -8.70
C PRO A 184 11.88 -23.51 -7.25
N ILE A 185 11.08 -24.07 -6.36
CA ILE A 185 11.51 -24.31 -4.99
C ILE A 185 12.74 -25.20 -5.14
N GLU A 186 13.93 -24.63 -4.98
CA GLU A 186 15.11 -25.46 -4.76
C GLU A 186 14.69 -26.43 -3.65
N LYS A 187 14.52 -27.71 -4.03
CA LYS A 187 14.36 -28.76 -3.05
C LYS A 187 15.50 -28.51 -2.09
N LYS A 188 15.19 -28.00 -0.90
CA LYS A 188 16.16 -27.88 0.17
C LYS A 188 17.03 -29.09 0.03
N PHE A 189 18.28 -28.88 -0.41
CA PHE A 189 19.24 -29.94 -0.30
C PHE A 189 19.14 -30.33 1.17
N GLN A 190 18.36 -31.37 1.44
CA GLN A 190 18.41 -32.04 2.73
C GLN A 190 19.90 -32.25 2.84
N LYS A 191 20.49 -31.56 3.78
CA LYS A 191 21.84 -31.78 4.23
C LYS A 191 21.88 -33.26 4.63
N ASN A 192 21.97 -34.11 3.60
CA ASN A 192 22.32 -35.47 3.78
C ASN A 192 23.75 -35.39 4.29
N ASP A 193 23.91 -35.48 5.61
CA ASP A 193 25.21 -35.70 6.24
C ASP A 193 25.93 -36.94 5.68
N ALA A 194 25.23 -37.77 4.95
CA ALA A 194 25.78 -38.86 4.12
C ALA A 194 26.65 -38.37 2.96
N LEU A 195 26.33 -37.22 2.32
CA LEU A 195 27.17 -36.62 1.24
C LEU A 195 28.45 -35.96 1.75
N LYS A 196 28.52 -35.60 3.04
CA LYS A 196 29.76 -35.06 3.62
C LYS A 196 30.87 -36.11 3.80
N LYS A 197 30.54 -37.41 3.80
CA LYS A 197 31.55 -38.46 3.92
C LYS A 197 32.22 -38.81 2.59
N ASP A 198 31.57 -38.56 1.47
CA ASP A 198 32.08 -38.93 0.15
C ASP A 198 32.71 -37.73 -0.64
N ILE A 199 32.72 -36.53 -0.10
CA ILE A 199 33.51 -35.40 -0.66
C ILE A 199 35.02 -35.57 -0.24
N LYS A 200 35.45 -36.77 -0.01
CA LYS A 200 36.88 -37.05 -0.04
C LYS A 200 37.31 -37.20 -1.50
N LYS A 201 37.82 -36.08 -2.07
CA LYS A 201 38.73 -36.09 -3.21
C LYS A 201 38.26 -36.82 -4.48
N ASN A 202 37.14 -36.43 -5.06
CA ASN A 202 37.03 -36.61 -6.49
C ASN A 202 37.62 -35.34 -7.14
N PHE A 203 38.95 -35.28 -7.12
CA PHE A 203 39.67 -34.41 -8.06
C PHE A 203 39.32 -34.90 -9.46
N PHE A 204 38.89 -33.99 -10.29
CA PHE A 204 38.77 -34.08 -11.70
C PHE A 204 40.08 -34.67 -12.29
N ILE A 205 40.01 -35.91 -12.78
CA ILE A 205 41.25 -36.63 -13.11
C ILE A 205 41.50 -36.67 -14.61
N ASP A 206 40.45 -36.53 -15.47
CA ASP A 206 40.68 -36.78 -16.90
C ASP A 206 39.93 -35.82 -17.84
N LYS A 207 38.62 -36.01 -18.08
CA LYS A 207 37.87 -35.22 -19.04
C LYS A 207 36.38 -35.17 -18.68
N ILE A 208 35.71 -34.06 -19.04
CA ILE A 208 34.23 -33.97 -19.03
C ILE A 208 33.74 -34.49 -20.37
N ILE A 209 32.92 -35.53 -20.35
CA ILE A 209 32.25 -36.08 -21.52
C ILE A 209 30.78 -35.65 -21.47
N LEU A 210 30.33 -34.96 -22.52
CA LEU A 210 28.92 -34.69 -22.75
C LEU A 210 28.48 -35.73 -23.78
N ASP A 211 27.70 -36.72 -23.32
CA ASP A 211 27.20 -37.78 -24.17
C ASP A 211 25.70 -37.63 -24.35
N ASN A 212 25.25 -37.44 -25.58
CA ASN A 212 23.80 -37.27 -25.94
C ASN A 212 23.07 -36.17 -25.17
N VAL A 213 23.70 -35.02 -24.93
CA VAL A 213 23.09 -33.90 -24.21
C VAL A 213 22.37 -32.98 -25.19
N THR A 214 21.06 -32.99 -25.17
CA THR A 214 20.22 -32.05 -25.93
C THR A 214 19.75 -30.92 -25.03
N PHE A 215 19.96 -29.67 -25.45
CA PHE A 215 19.48 -28.51 -24.72
C PHE A 215 18.59 -27.63 -25.60
N VAL A 216 17.39 -27.30 -25.09
CA VAL A 216 16.42 -26.40 -25.70
C VAL A 216 16.05 -25.34 -24.67
N HIS A 217 16.02 -24.08 -25.08
CA HIS A 217 15.55 -22.98 -24.23
C HIS A 217 14.03 -23.09 -24.02
N GLU A 218 13.51 -22.83 -22.81
CA GLU A 218 12.08 -22.95 -22.47
C GLU A 218 11.11 -22.19 -23.40
N ASN A 219 11.59 -21.16 -24.12
CA ASN A 219 10.80 -20.35 -25.06
C ASN A 219 11.24 -20.50 -26.52
N SER A 220 11.97 -21.53 -26.87
CA SER A 220 12.48 -21.77 -28.22
C SER A 220 12.31 -23.23 -28.62
N ASN A 221 11.80 -23.49 -29.82
CA ASN A 221 11.72 -24.82 -30.38
C ASN A 221 13.03 -25.22 -31.12
N THR A 222 14.05 -24.37 -31.09
CA THR A 222 15.33 -24.68 -31.72
C THR A 222 16.25 -25.35 -30.72
N LYS A 223 16.79 -26.51 -31.08
CA LYS A 223 17.84 -27.20 -30.34
C LYS A 223 19.11 -26.39 -30.42
N ILE A 224 19.71 -26.04 -29.28
CA ILE A 224 20.97 -25.27 -29.20
C ILE A 224 22.17 -26.21 -29.10
N LEU A 225 21.98 -27.37 -28.50
CA LEU A 225 22.94 -28.46 -28.44
C LEU A 225 22.28 -29.74 -28.88
N GLU A 226 22.93 -30.48 -29.72
CA GLU A 226 22.51 -31.79 -30.22
C GLU A 226 23.64 -32.79 -30.13
#